data_3378c10e71d2ef76ce993fb662e2e15b
#
_entry.id   3378c10e71d2ef76ce993fb662e2e15b
#
_cell.length_a   1.000
_cell.length_b   1.000
_cell.length_c   1.000
_cell.angle_alpha   90.00
_cell.angle_beta   90.00
_cell.angle_gamma   90.00
#
_symmetry.space_group_name_H-M   'P 1'
#
loop_
_entity.id
_entity.type
_entity.pdbx_description
1 polymer ?
#
loop_
_entity_poly.entity_id
_entity_poly.type
_entity_poly.pdbx_seq_one_letter_code
_entity_poly.pdbx_strand_id
1 'polypeptide(L)'
;MEYMEYMASNLQVQKQLISSKNILFIQDIDGVCIPLVKDPMTRELESKYIYAVKEFAEEFFVLTCGEHEGPRGVNRIIERSLRSTTEPKNKELYLRGLAACGVEYQDNNGEISFEGVSEKELNFLSKVPSLILSLIHISEPTRH
;
A
#
# COMPACT_ATOMS: atom_id res chain seq x y z
N MET A 1 -13.28 -35.40 -3.56
CA MET A 1 -14.03 -34.75 -4.67
C MET A 1 -13.87 -33.23 -4.62
N GLU A 2 -14.18 -32.57 -3.52
CA GLU A 2 -14.05 -31.11 -3.35
C GLU A 2 -12.69 -30.49 -3.75
N TYR A 3 -11.56 -31.09 -3.33
CA TYR A 3 -10.23 -30.59 -3.64
C TYR A 3 -9.90 -30.59 -5.16
N MET A 4 -10.32 -31.62 -5.85
CA MET A 4 -10.09 -31.74 -7.30
C MET A 4 -10.97 -30.76 -8.10
N GLU A 5 -12.18 -30.50 -7.65
CA GLU A 5 -13.07 -29.48 -8.23
C GLU A 5 -12.53 -28.07 -7.99
N TYR A 6 -12.00 -27.80 -6.80
CA TYR A 6 -11.32 -26.53 -6.47
C TYR A 6 -10.09 -26.29 -7.35
N MET A 7 -9.23 -27.30 -7.52
CA MET A 7 -8.05 -27.21 -8.39
C MET A 7 -8.43 -27.00 -9.86
N ALA A 8 -9.47 -27.69 -10.35
CA ALA A 8 -9.96 -27.52 -11.71
C ALA A 8 -10.54 -26.11 -11.95
N SER A 9 -11.28 -25.58 -10.97
CA SER A 9 -11.81 -24.22 -11.01
C SER A 9 -10.68 -23.18 -11.06
N ASN A 10 -9.65 -23.31 -10.22
CA ASN A 10 -8.49 -22.40 -10.22
C ASN A 10 -7.74 -22.44 -11.57
N LEU A 11 -7.57 -23.62 -12.14
CA LEU A 11 -6.92 -23.76 -13.45
C LEU A 11 -7.71 -23.10 -14.57
N GLN A 12 -9.03 -23.15 -14.51
CA GLN A 12 -9.91 -22.48 -15.47
C GLN A 12 -9.81 -20.95 -15.34
N VAL A 13 -9.83 -20.41 -14.12
CA VAL A 13 -9.62 -18.97 -13.85
C VAL A 13 -8.26 -18.52 -14.37
N GLN A 14 -7.19 -19.26 -14.09
CA GLN A 14 -5.84 -18.94 -14.60
C GLN A 14 -5.81 -18.93 -16.15
N LYS A 15 -6.44 -19.89 -16.80
CA LYS A 15 -6.53 -19.90 -18.26
C LYS A 15 -7.29 -18.71 -18.83
N GLN A 16 -8.39 -18.30 -18.17
CA GLN A 16 -9.15 -17.13 -18.56
C GLN A 16 -8.32 -15.85 -18.38
N LEU A 17 -7.60 -15.70 -17.27
CA LEU A 17 -6.69 -14.57 -17.03
C LEU A 17 -5.61 -14.47 -18.11
N ILE A 18 -4.91 -15.58 -18.40
CA ILE A 18 -3.84 -15.61 -19.42
C ILE A 18 -4.37 -15.28 -20.82
N SER A 19 -5.62 -15.64 -21.13
CA SER A 19 -6.24 -15.37 -22.44
C SER A 19 -6.88 -13.99 -22.57
N SER A 20 -7.03 -13.26 -21.47
CA SER A 20 -7.66 -11.94 -21.45
C SER A 20 -6.67 -10.86 -21.91
N LYS A 21 -7.14 -9.91 -22.73
CA LYS A 21 -6.29 -8.83 -23.26
C LYS A 21 -6.34 -7.54 -22.44
N ASN A 22 -7.37 -7.39 -21.60
CA ASN A 22 -7.59 -6.20 -20.78
C ASN A 22 -7.85 -6.67 -19.35
N ILE A 23 -6.79 -6.79 -18.55
CA ILE A 23 -6.87 -7.20 -17.15
C ILE A 23 -6.39 -6.00 -16.32
N LEU A 24 -7.13 -5.66 -15.27
CA LEU A 24 -6.67 -4.80 -14.20
C LEU A 24 -6.48 -5.66 -12.96
N PHE A 25 -5.26 -5.70 -12.44
CA PHE A 25 -4.95 -6.31 -11.15
C PHE A 25 -5.13 -5.28 -10.05
N ILE A 26 -6.05 -5.53 -9.14
CA ILE A 26 -6.20 -4.75 -7.91
C ILE A 26 -5.75 -5.63 -6.76
N GLN A 27 -4.70 -5.22 -6.07
CA GLN A 27 -3.99 -6.03 -5.08
C GLN A 27 -3.99 -5.36 -3.70
N ASP A 28 -4.50 -6.07 -2.69
CA ASP A 28 -4.25 -5.71 -1.30
C ASP A 28 -2.83 -6.15 -0.87
N ILE A 29 -2.25 -5.44 0.06
CA ILE A 29 -0.86 -5.64 0.50
C ILE A 29 -0.79 -6.51 1.76
N ASP A 30 -1.42 -6.06 2.84
CA ASP A 30 -1.28 -6.69 4.16
C ASP A 30 -2.10 -8.00 4.25
N GLY A 31 -1.43 -9.10 4.57
CA GLY A 31 -2.04 -10.42 4.64
C GLY A 31 -2.22 -11.12 3.28
N VAL A 32 -1.89 -10.47 2.18
CA VAL A 32 -1.98 -11.01 0.82
C VAL A 32 -0.59 -11.14 0.20
N CYS A 33 0.11 -10.04 -0.03
CA CYS A 33 1.49 -10.03 -0.55
C CYS A 33 2.53 -10.09 0.56
N ILE A 34 2.20 -9.60 1.73
CA ILE A 34 3.04 -9.54 2.93
C ILE A 34 2.34 -10.29 4.05
N PRO A 35 3.01 -11.21 4.73
CA PRO A 35 2.43 -11.86 5.91
C PRO A 35 2.15 -10.83 7.01
N LEU A 36 1.11 -11.08 7.79
CA LEU A 36 0.83 -10.28 8.98
C LEU A 36 1.93 -10.52 10.02
N VAL A 37 2.58 -9.45 10.45
CA VAL A 37 3.68 -9.49 11.41
C VAL A 37 3.35 -8.65 12.65
N LYS A 38 3.97 -8.99 13.78
CA LYS A 38 3.76 -8.24 15.03
C LYS A 38 4.34 -6.83 14.97
N ASP A 39 5.52 -6.68 14.35
CA ASP A 39 6.17 -5.40 14.16
C ASP A 39 6.05 -4.97 12.69
N PRO A 40 5.23 -3.96 12.38
CA PRO A 40 5.06 -3.46 11.01
C PRO A 40 6.36 -2.97 10.36
N MET A 41 7.38 -2.62 11.16
CA MET A 41 8.68 -2.19 10.65
C MET A 41 9.50 -3.32 10.02
N THR A 42 9.11 -4.58 10.26
CA THR A 42 9.78 -5.76 9.69
C THR A 42 9.13 -6.29 8.41
N ARG A 43 8.11 -5.59 7.89
CA ARG A 43 7.45 -5.98 6.64
C ARG A 43 8.39 -5.83 5.46
N GLU A 44 8.46 -6.86 4.63
CA GLU A 44 9.23 -6.89 3.39
C GLU A 44 8.44 -7.60 2.30
N LEU A 45 8.64 -7.19 1.05
CA LEU A 45 8.18 -7.86 -0.16
C LEU A 45 9.35 -8.61 -0.78
N GLU A 46 9.11 -9.71 -1.45
CA GLU A 46 10.15 -10.31 -2.27
C GLU A 46 10.54 -9.37 -3.42
N SER A 47 11.83 -9.09 -3.58
CA SER A 47 12.30 -8.18 -4.64
C SER A 47 11.85 -8.63 -6.04
N LYS A 48 11.80 -9.95 -6.29
CA LYS A 48 11.28 -10.49 -7.55
C LYS A 48 9.81 -10.10 -7.82
N TYR A 49 8.99 -9.97 -6.75
CA TYR A 49 7.61 -9.52 -6.88
C TYR A 49 7.55 -8.05 -7.32
N ILE A 50 8.38 -7.19 -6.73
CA ILE A 50 8.44 -5.76 -7.07
C ILE A 50 8.79 -5.58 -8.56
N TYR A 51 9.78 -6.33 -9.06
CA TYR A 51 10.15 -6.28 -10.48
C TYR A 51 9.08 -6.89 -11.39
N ALA A 52 8.42 -7.97 -10.96
CA ALA A 52 7.35 -8.59 -11.74
C ALA A 52 6.14 -7.67 -11.89
N VAL A 53 5.77 -6.91 -10.84
CA VAL A 53 4.68 -5.93 -10.90
C VAL A 53 4.95 -4.86 -11.96
N LYS A 54 6.20 -4.42 -12.13
CA LYS A 54 6.56 -3.43 -13.14
C LYS A 54 6.22 -3.89 -14.56
N GLU A 55 6.30 -5.19 -14.85
CA GLU A 55 5.96 -5.73 -16.18
C GLU A 55 4.47 -5.57 -16.54
N PHE A 56 3.61 -5.39 -15.54
CA PHE A 56 2.18 -5.13 -15.74
C PHE A 56 1.86 -3.64 -15.89
N ALA A 57 2.81 -2.76 -15.58
CA ALA A 57 2.70 -1.30 -15.76
C ALA A 57 1.34 -0.72 -15.32
N GLU A 58 0.53 -0.24 -16.28
CA GLU A 58 -0.76 0.41 -16.05
C GLU A 58 -1.87 -0.56 -15.58
N GLU A 59 -1.70 -1.87 -15.77
CA GLU A 59 -2.69 -2.86 -15.43
C GLU A 59 -2.60 -3.35 -13.98
N PHE A 60 -1.60 -2.89 -13.21
CA PHE A 60 -1.45 -3.23 -11.80
C PHE A 60 -1.78 -2.04 -10.89
N PHE A 61 -2.56 -2.29 -9.84
CA PHE A 61 -3.03 -1.28 -8.92
C PHE A 61 -3.07 -1.82 -7.49
N VAL A 62 -2.48 -1.09 -6.56
CA VAL A 62 -2.56 -1.42 -5.13
C VAL A 62 -3.76 -0.72 -4.49
N LEU A 63 -4.45 -1.43 -3.61
CA LEU A 63 -5.50 -0.86 -2.78
C LEU A 63 -5.23 -1.27 -1.33
N THR A 64 -4.86 -0.32 -0.48
CA THR A 64 -4.55 -0.58 0.93
C THR A 64 -5.12 0.48 1.87
N CYS A 65 -5.44 0.07 3.10
CA CYS A 65 -5.81 1.00 4.17
C CYS A 65 -4.58 1.66 4.83
N GLY A 66 -3.38 1.13 4.60
CA GLY A 66 -2.13 1.75 5.02
C GLY A 66 -1.81 3.02 4.25
N GLU A 67 -0.68 3.65 4.54
CA GLU A 67 -0.15 4.84 3.87
C GLU A 67 0.90 4.46 2.82
N HIS A 68 1.12 5.28 1.79
CA HIS A 68 2.25 5.10 0.86
C HIS A 68 3.55 5.56 1.50
N GLU A 69 3.58 6.75 2.06
CA GLU A 69 4.73 7.29 2.78
C GLU A 69 4.65 7.05 4.29
N GLY A 70 5.67 7.50 5.00
CA GLY A 70 5.80 7.30 6.43
C GLY A 70 6.59 6.06 6.80
N PRO A 71 6.94 5.90 8.08
CA PRO A 71 7.85 4.83 8.54
C PRO A 71 7.33 3.41 8.26
N ARG A 72 6.00 3.25 8.23
CA ARG A 72 5.31 1.98 7.98
C ARG A 72 4.70 1.88 6.59
N GLY A 73 4.88 2.92 5.77
CA GLY A 73 4.29 3.05 4.45
C GLY A 73 4.80 2.02 3.44
N VAL A 74 4.03 1.80 2.38
CA VAL A 74 4.35 0.85 1.31
C VAL A 74 5.71 1.18 0.68
N ASN A 75 6.04 2.47 0.50
CA ASN A 75 7.31 2.89 -0.07
C ASN A 75 8.51 2.44 0.77
N ARG A 76 8.40 2.51 2.10
CA ARG A 76 9.47 2.03 3.00
C ARG A 76 9.61 0.52 2.98
N ILE A 77 8.53 -0.22 2.72
CA ILE A 77 8.60 -1.66 2.52
C ILE A 77 9.39 -1.98 1.25
N ILE A 78 9.10 -1.30 0.14
CA ILE A 78 9.81 -1.47 -1.14
C ILE A 78 11.30 -1.13 -0.98
N GLU A 79 11.63 0.01 -0.38
CA GLU A 79 13.01 0.46 -0.16
C GLU A 79 13.80 -0.55 0.69
N ARG A 80 13.21 -1.09 1.75
CA ARG A 80 13.83 -2.15 2.57
C ARG A 80 14.04 -3.43 1.76
N SER A 81 13.04 -3.85 1.02
CA SER A 81 13.08 -5.08 0.22
C SER A 81 14.17 -5.03 -0.87
N LEU A 82 14.38 -3.86 -1.46
CA LEU A 82 15.43 -3.62 -2.45
C LEU A 82 16.77 -3.19 -1.83
N ARG A 83 16.80 -2.92 -0.52
CA ARG A 83 17.97 -2.40 0.20
C ARG A 83 18.51 -1.11 -0.43
N SER A 84 17.62 -0.29 -0.97
CA SER A 84 17.94 0.95 -1.67
C SER A 84 16.80 1.95 -1.54
N THR A 85 17.11 3.20 -1.25
CA THR A 85 16.17 4.32 -1.20
C THR A 85 16.05 5.07 -2.53
N THR A 86 17.02 4.86 -3.44
CA THR A 86 17.07 5.57 -4.73
C THR A 86 16.62 4.71 -5.92
N GLU A 87 16.83 3.40 -5.83
CA GLU A 87 16.47 2.48 -6.91
C GLU A 87 14.99 2.47 -7.25
N PRO A 88 14.05 2.46 -6.25
CA PRO A 88 12.62 2.49 -6.56
C PRO A 88 12.24 3.70 -7.43
N LYS A 89 12.75 4.87 -7.12
CA LYS A 89 12.49 6.09 -7.89
C LYS A 89 13.11 6.04 -9.28
N ASN A 90 14.39 5.67 -9.36
CA ASN A 90 15.13 5.67 -10.62
C ASN A 90 14.61 4.65 -11.63
N LYS A 91 13.99 3.58 -11.15
CA LYS A 91 13.44 2.49 -11.97
C LYS A 91 11.91 2.44 -11.98
N GLU A 92 11.23 3.43 -11.42
CA GLU A 92 9.76 3.47 -11.33
C GLU A 92 9.17 2.19 -10.73
N LEU A 93 9.69 1.79 -9.56
CA LEU A 93 9.34 0.55 -8.88
C LEU A 93 8.38 0.75 -7.69
N TYR A 94 7.94 1.98 -7.44
CA TYR A 94 6.88 2.20 -6.46
C TYR A 94 5.56 1.63 -6.96
N LEU A 95 4.78 1.08 -6.04
CA LEU A 95 3.51 0.46 -6.39
C LEU A 95 2.45 1.54 -6.56
N ARG A 96 1.96 1.67 -7.79
CA ARG A 96 0.86 2.57 -8.12
C ARG A 96 -0.42 2.12 -7.43
N GLY A 97 -1.22 3.06 -6.91
CA GLY A 97 -2.51 2.71 -6.36
C GLY A 97 -3.05 3.68 -5.32
N LEU A 98 -4.07 3.21 -4.59
CA LEU A 98 -4.73 3.96 -3.53
C LEU A 98 -4.31 3.44 -2.16
N ALA A 99 -3.98 4.36 -1.27
CA ALA A 99 -3.66 4.12 0.12
C ALA A 99 -4.49 5.04 1.04
N ALA A 100 -4.26 4.96 2.35
CA ALA A 100 -4.99 5.72 3.36
C ALA A 100 -6.52 5.61 3.17
N CYS A 101 -7.01 4.37 2.99
CA CYS A 101 -8.43 4.09 2.71
C CYS A 101 -8.99 4.83 1.48
N GLY A 102 -8.16 5.06 0.48
CA GLY A 102 -8.54 5.68 -0.81
C GLY A 102 -8.31 7.19 -0.89
N VAL A 103 -7.71 7.81 0.13
CA VAL A 103 -7.43 9.26 0.16
C VAL A 103 -6.15 9.60 -0.60
N GLU A 104 -5.13 8.73 -0.54
CA GLU A 104 -3.86 8.90 -1.22
C GLU A 104 -3.84 8.12 -2.53
N TYR A 105 -3.59 8.78 -3.63
CA TYR A 105 -3.19 8.13 -4.90
C TYR A 105 -1.69 8.30 -5.11
N GLN A 106 -1.02 7.24 -5.51
CA GLN A 106 0.40 7.25 -5.87
C GLN A 106 0.60 6.71 -7.28
N ASP A 107 1.51 7.33 -8.02
CA ASP A 107 2.02 6.81 -9.28
C ASP A 107 3.27 5.91 -9.10
N ASN A 108 3.82 5.38 -10.20
CA ASN A 108 5.00 4.50 -10.16
C ASN A 108 6.31 5.23 -9.81
N ASN A 109 6.33 6.57 -9.88
CA ASN A 109 7.48 7.39 -9.46
C ASN A 109 7.47 7.68 -7.96
N GLY A 110 6.37 7.35 -7.27
CA GLY A 110 6.17 7.64 -5.85
C GLY A 110 5.61 9.05 -5.62
N GLU A 111 5.05 9.70 -6.65
CA GLU A 111 4.38 10.99 -6.49
C GLU A 111 2.97 10.76 -5.94
N ILE A 112 2.66 11.43 -4.82
CA ILE A 112 1.39 11.27 -4.12
C ILE A 112 0.50 12.46 -4.38
N SER A 113 -0.76 12.21 -4.72
CA SER A 113 -1.83 13.19 -4.80
C SER A 113 -3.00 12.81 -3.89
N PHE A 114 -3.80 13.81 -3.52
CA PHE A 114 -4.94 13.66 -2.62
C PHE A 114 -6.21 14.05 -3.37
N GLU A 115 -6.76 13.08 -4.09
CA GLU A 115 -7.94 13.30 -4.91
C GLU A 115 -9.19 13.51 -4.06
N GLY A 116 -9.93 14.60 -4.35
CA GLY A 116 -11.17 14.93 -3.66
C GLY A 116 -11.01 15.51 -2.24
N VAL A 117 -9.78 15.75 -1.78
CA VAL A 117 -9.49 16.37 -0.47
C VAL A 117 -8.95 17.78 -0.69
N SER A 118 -9.57 18.78 -0.10
CA SER A 118 -9.12 20.15 -0.18
C SER A 118 -7.91 20.43 0.72
N GLU A 119 -7.07 21.40 0.36
CA GLU A 119 -5.95 21.84 1.21
C GLU A 119 -6.40 22.25 2.62
N LYS A 120 -7.62 22.80 2.75
CA LYS A 120 -8.19 23.17 4.05
C LYS A 120 -8.43 21.96 4.93
N GLU A 121 -8.92 20.86 4.36
CA GLU A 121 -9.13 19.59 5.05
C GLU A 121 -7.82 18.95 5.45
N LEU A 122 -6.84 18.91 4.54
CA LEU A 122 -5.49 18.42 4.85
C LEU A 122 -4.84 19.21 5.98
N ASN A 123 -4.92 20.54 5.95
CA ASN A 123 -4.43 21.42 7.00
C ASN A 123 -5.16 21.22 8.33
N PHE A 124 -6.44 20.90 8.30
CA PHE A 124 -7.18 20.55 9.52
C PHE A 124 -6.70 19.21 10.07
N LEU A 125 -6.62 18.19 9.26
CA LEU A 125 -6.18 16.85 9.66
C LEU A 125 -4.76 16.85 10.24
N SER A 126 -3.85 17.63 9.68
CA SER A 126 -2.48 17.77 10.19
C SER A 126 -2.41 18.34 11.61
N LYS A 127 -3.42 19.10 12.05
CA LYS A 127 -3.50 19.70 13.39
C LYS A 127 -4.16 18.78 14.42
N VAL A 128 -4.90 17.76 13.98
CA VAL A 128 -5.67 16.86 14.87
C VAL A 128 -4.78 16.23 15.95
N PRO A 129 -3.59 15.69 15.68
CA PRO A 129 -2.74 15.11 16.72
C PRO A 129 -2.40 16.12 17.84
N SER A 130 -2.04 17.35 17.46
CA SER A 130 -1.72 18.40 18.44
C SER A 130 -2.93 18.81 19.26
N LEU A 131 -4.12 18.86 18.64
CA LEU A 131 -5.37 19.16 19.34
C LEU A 131 -5.72 18.07 20.37
N ILE A 132 -5.59 16.79 19.99
CA ILE A 132 -5.82 15.66 20.90
C ILE A 132 -4.84 15.72 22.08
N LEU A 133 -3.55 15.94 21.83
CA LEU A 133 -2.54 16.02 22.87
C LEU A 133 -2.84 17.19 23.83
N SER A 134 -3.27 18.33 23.34
CA SER A 134 -3.65 19.47 24.19
C SER A 134 -4.84 19.15 25.11
N LEU A 135 -5.82 18.38 24.62
CA LEU A 135 -6.96 17.95 25.43
C LEU A 135 -6.57 16.94 26.53
N ILE A 136 -5.64 16.05 26.24
CA ILE A 136 -5.12 15.09 27.23
C ILE A 136 -4.40 15.79 28.35
N HIS A 137 -3.57 16.80 28.06
CA HIS A 137 -2.87 17.58 29.08
C HIS A 137 -3.78 18.43 29.97
N ILE A 138 -4.94 18.86 29.46
CA ILE A 138 -5.94 19.60 30.24
C ILE A 138 -6.66 18.68 31.24
N SER A 139 -6.77 17.37 30.93
CA SER A 139 -7.53 16.41 31.75
C SER A 139 -6.68 15.66 32.79
N GLU A 140 -5.38 15.87 32.86
CA GLU A 140 -4.56 15.32 33.95
C GLU A 140 -4.85 16.10 35.26
N PRO A 141 -5.42 15.42 36.30
CA PRO A 141 -5.57 16.07 37.59
C PRO A 141 -4.18 16.33 38.17
N THR A 142 -3.89 17.57 38.49
CA THR A 142 -2.72 17.95 39.28
C THR A 142 -2.74 17.15 40.58
N ARG A 143 -1.90 16.08 40.66
CA ARG A 143 -1.64 15.38 41.92
C ARG A 143 -0.82 16.35 42.80
N HIS A 144 -1.50 16.91 43.77
CA HIS A 144 -0.87 17.56 44.94
C HIS A 144 -0.45 16.51 45.95
#